data_5560785795a84fbe17a742a7ee85016a
#
_entry.id   5560785795a84fbe17a742a7ee85016a
#
_cell.length_a   1.000
_cell.length_b   1.000
_cell.length_c   1.000
_cell.angle_alpha   90.00
_cell.angle_beta   90.00
_cell.angle_gamma   90.00
#
_symmetry.space_group_name_H-M   'P 1'
#
loop_
_entity.id
_entity.type
_entity.pdbx_description
1 polymer ?
#
loop_
_entity_poly.entity_id
_entity_poly.type
_entity_poly.pdbx_seq_one_letter_code
_entity_poly.pdbx_strand_id
1 'polypeptide(L)'
;MTRSRRTAAITIAGATAFALLATGCSASGGGGSDEGEITLSITTFGTMGVDANYEKYMEENPNITIEATNLEGGGAARDDAYAKIAANTGLSDIVAIEEGWLGTIQDVTGSFVDLRDYGIEDVKDDWLDWKYQQGTDSDGRVIGAGLDIGPQGICYRGDLFAAAGLPSERTEVAEYFGGADATWERFYEVGNEYVAASGKAFYHSPRFFWNSFVNQQEEGYYKKDGETLNIEGNDVLKDQLAMIVEAENDGLGAGLPGWDVGPEAKEDMYATYMCPSWMLGIVQGYYDAGTTDSGWDFADVLPGGSANWGGAFLGVSESSEHKEEAAKLALWLAAPEQQAASFELAGPFPSTVEGQELVKGSTNAFFNNAPVGEIFAARSEGVIAQVKGPEDSNIQDNVFGPVFDRVSQGEITDGDTAWDEAIVLLNQLVG
;
A
#
# COMPACT_ATOMS: atom_id res chain seq x y z
N MET A 1 -18.32 34.82 -49.38
CA MET A 1 -19.57 35.53 -48.94
C MET A 1 -19.41 35.76 -47.44
N THR A 2 -18.91 36.86 -47.10
CA THR A 2 -19.41 38.14 -46.60
C THR A 2 -20.00 38.10 -45.19
N ARG A 3 -19.19 38.71 -44.27
CA ARG A 3 -19.53 39.75 -43.24
C ARG A 3 -20.47 39.31 -42.10
N SER A 4 -20.25 39.66 -40.84
CA SER A 4 -20.03 41.04 -40.33
C SER A 4 -19.60 40.99 -38.83
N ARG A 5 -18.71 41.90 -38.51
CA ARG A 5 -18.30 42.37 -37.17
C ARG A 5 -19.47 43.10 -36.48
N ARG A 6 -19.47 43.07 -35.13
CA ARG A 6 -19.81 44.29 -34.34
C ARG A 6 -19.15 44.25 -32.96
N THR A 7 -18.29 45.22 -32.77
CA THR A 7 -17.69 45.74 -31.55
C THR A 7 -18.69 46.63 -30.81
N ALA A 8 -18.69 46.62 -29.49
CA ALA A 8 -19.09 47.79 -28.70
C ALA A 8 -18.39 47.74 -27.33
N ALA A 9 -17.51 48.69 -27.12
CA ALA A 9 -16.94 49.06 -25.83
C ALA A 9 -17.82 50.16 -25.22
N ILE A 10 -18.02 50.12 -23.90
CA ILE A 10 -18.38 51.30 -23.11
C ILE A 10 -17.68 51.19 -21.73
N THR A 11 -16.83 52.16 -21.50
CA THR A 11 -16.18 52.55 -20.27
C THR A 11 -17.14 53.48 -19.49
N ILE A 12 -17.21 53.32 -18.14
CA ILE A 12 -17.43 54.48 -17.24
C ILE A 12 -16.87 54.15 -15.84
N ALA A 13 -16.05 55.06 -15.37
CA ALA A 13 -15.45 55.11 -14.06
C ALA A 13 -16.43 55.68 -13.01
N GLY A 14 -16.25 55.29 -11.76
CA GLY A 14 -16.93 55.84 -10.61
C GLY A 14 -16.19 55.54 -9.30
N ALA A 15 -15.33 56.46 -8.90
CA ALA A 15 -14.70 56.44 -7.58
C ALA A 15 -15.67 57.01 -6.54
N THR A 16 -15.81 56.33 -5.41
CA THR A 16 -16.36 56.96 -4.20
C THR A 16 -15.58 56.41 -2.96
N ALA A 17 -14.81 57.31 -2.41
CA ALA A 17 -14.18 57.15 -1.10
C ALA A 17 -15.24 57.34 0.00
N PHE A 18 -15.22 56.52 1.04
CA PHE A 18 -15.84 56.89 2.30
C PHE A 18 -14.94 56.50 3.48
N ALA A 19 -14.92 57.40 4.44
CA ALA A 19 -13.96 57.60 5.47
C ALA A 19 -14.13 56.65 6.65
N LEU A 20 -12.99 56.47 7.38
CA LEU A 20 -12.78 55.90 8.70
C LEU A 20 -13.74 56.49 9.75
N LEU A 21 -14.28 55.64 10.59
CA LEU A 21 -14.63 55.95 11.98
C LEU A 21 -14.12 54.83 12.89
N ALA A 22 -13.06 55.12 13.57
CA ALA A 22 -12.56 54.35 14.67
C ALA A 22 -13.43 54.61 15.93
N THR A 23 -14.02 53.58 16.49
CA THR A 23 -14.46 53.59 17.89
C THR A 23 -13.88 52.40 18.60
N GLY A 24 -12.86 52.64 19.38
CA GLY A 24 -12.34 51.67 20.35
C GLY A 24 -13.33 51.45 21.49
N CYS A 25 -13.53 50.18 21.85
CA CYS A 25 -13.95 49.79 23.19
C CYS A 25 -13.06 48.64 23.64
N SER A 26 -12.17 48.96 24.57
CA SER A 26 -11.44 47.99 25.37
C SER A 26 -12.44 47.26 26.30
N ALA A 27 -12.46 45.95 26.21
CA ALA A 27 -12.96 45.09 27.29
C ALA A 27 -11.95 43.96 27.48
N SER A 28 -11.34 44.00 28.66
CA SER A 28 -10.41 43.00 29.17
C SER A 28 -11.12 41.69 29.54
N GLY A 29 -10.47 40.59 29.30
CA GLY A 29 -10.65 39.39 30.09
C GLY A 29 -11.02 38.12 29.31
N GLY A 30 -10.04 37.22 29.23
CA GLY A 30 -10.26 35.83 28.79
C GLY A 30 -9.14 35.41 27.84
N GLY A 31 -8.07 34.85 28.40
CA GLY A 31 -7.03 34.22 27.58
C GLY A 31 -7.59 32.94 26.97
N GLY A 32 -8.11 33.03 25.77
CA GLY A 32 -8.19 31.99 24.79
C GLY A 32 -7.22 32.43 23.71
N SER A 33 -6.24 31.62 23.36
CA SER A 33 -5.49 31.79 22.14
C SER A 33 -6.51 31.73 21.01
N ASP A 34 -6.73 32.84 20.30
CA ASP A 34 -7.36 32.86 18.99
C ASP A 34 -6.37 32.18 18.04
N GLU A 35 -6.34 30.85 18.09
CA GLU A 35 -5.70 30.06 17.05
C GLU A 35 -6.61 30.24 15.82
N GLY A 36 -6.07 30.96 14.82
CA GLY A 36 -6.80 31.23 13.57
C GLY A 36 -7.24 29.91 12.88
N GLU A 37 -8.21 29.97 11.99
CA GLU A 37 -8.56 28.83 11.16
C GLU A 37 -7.33 28.34 10.37
N ILE A 38 -7.03 27.04 10.47
CA ILE A 38 -5.91 26.38 9.82
C ILE A 38 -6.46 25.33 8.87
N THR A 39 -5.98 25.36 7.63
CA THR A 39 -6.28 24.32 6.64
C THR A 39 -5.05 23.45 6.48
N LEU A 40 -5.20 22.14 6.72
CA LEU A 40 -4.16 21.13 6.49
C LEU A 40 -4.48 20.33 5.25
N SER A 41 -3.58 20.31 4.31
CA SER A 41 -3.65 19.46 3.13
C SER A 41 -3.04 18.09 3.40
N ILE A 42 -3.73 17.03 2.95
CA ILE A 42 -3.22 15.65 3.04
C ILE A 42 -3.35 14.94 1.70
N THR A 43 -2.26 14.31 1.23
CA THR A 43 -2.28 13.43 0.06
C THR A 43 -2.19 11.98 0.51
N THR A 44 -3.18 11.18 0.10
CA THR A 44 -3.27 9.73 0.32
C THR A 44 -3.40 9.00 -1.02
N PHE A 45 -3.47 7.67 -1.00
CA PHE A 45 -3.62 6.86 -2.20
C PHE A 45 -4.50 5.62 -1.97
N GLY A 46 -5.14 5.14 -3.03
CA GLY A 46 -5.92 3.90 -2.99
C GLY A 46 -7.01 3.92 -1.91
N THR A 47 -7.19 2.78 -1.25
CA THR A 47 -8.21 2.59 -0.21
C THR A 47 -7.53 2.37 1.14
N MET A 48 -7.09 3.46 1.78
CA MET A 48 -6.39 3.42 3.06
C MET A 48 -7.31 3.47 4.29
N GLY A 49 -8.57 3.91 4.12
CA GLY A 49 -9.54 4.04 5.20
C GLY A 49 -9.30 5.17 6.21
N VAL A 50 -8.24 5.95 6.06
CA VAL A 50 -7.91 7.05 6.98
C VAL A 50 -8.91 8.20 6.93
N ASP A 51 -9.61 8.37 5.81
CA ASP A 51 -10.65 9.36 5.59
C ASP A 51 -11.84 9.22 6.54
N ALA A 52 -12.11 8.00 7.05
CA ALA A 52 -13.10 7.75 8.10
C ALA A 52 -12.85 8.56 9.38
N ASN A 53 -11.60 8.96 9.61
CA ASN A 53 -11.18 9.63 10.83
C ASN A 53 -11.15 11.17 10.71
N TYR A 54 -11.25 11.74 9.50
CA TYR A 54 -11.09 13.19 9.29
C TYR A 54 -12.19 14.02 9.98
N GLU A 55 -13.45 13.61 9.86
CA GLU A 55 -14.57 14.31 10.49
C GLU A 55 -14.40 14.34 12.01
N LYS A 56 -14.05 13.21 12.62
CA LYS A 56 -13.80 13.11 14.06
C LYS A 56 -12.68 14.05 14.51
N TYR A 57 -11.56 14.11 13.76
CA TYR A 57 -10.47 15.02 14.10
C TYR A 57 -10.89 16.48 14.04
N MET A 58 -11.64 16.89 12.99
CA MET A 58 -12.15 18.26 12.85
C MET A 58 -13.20 18.61 13.93
N GLU A 59 -14.01 17.64 14.39
CA GLU A 59 -14.91 17.86 15.51
C GLU A 59 -14.15 18.11 16.84
N GLU A 60 -13.05 17.38 17.06
CA GLU A 60 -12.19 17.53 18.23
C GLU A 60 -11.29 18.79 18.13
N ASN A 61 -11.01 19.29 16.92
CA ASN A 61 -10.17 20.43 16.63
C ASN A 61 -10.89 21.42 15.70
N PRO A 62 -11.87 22.18 16.19
CA PRO A 62 -12.80 22.97 15.35
C PRO A 62 -12.14 24.13 14.59
N ASN A 63 -10.88 24.48 14.89
CA ASN A 63 -10.07 25.43 14.16
C ASN A 63 -9.29 24.79 13.00
N ILE A 64 -9.33 23.45 12.86
CA ILE A 64 -8.65 22.71 11.79
C ILE A 64 -9.65 22.31 10.71
N THR A 65 -9.30 22.56 9.46
CA THR A 65 -9.96 22.01 8.27
C THR A 65 -9.00 21.09 7.53
N ILE A 66 -9.44 19.89 7.16
CA ILE A 66 -8.62 18.93 6.39
C ILE A 66 -9.06 18.98 4.93
N GLU A 67 -8.13 19.28 4.01
CA GLU A 67 -8.29 19.18 2.57
C GLU A 67 -7.54 17.94 2.08
N ALA A 68 -8.28 16.87 1.77
CA ALA A 68 -7.71 15.60 1.35
C ALA A 68 -7.69 15.45 -0.17
N THR A 69 -6.57 14.97 -0.69
CA THR A 69 -6.41 14.48 -2.06
C THR A 69 -6.09 12.99 -2.02
N ASN A 70 -6.92 12.17 -2.67
CA ASN A 70 -6.66 10.74 -2.78
C ASN A 70 -6.27 10.39 -4.22
N LEU A 71 -5.08 9.79 -4.40
CA LEU A 71 -4.56 9.34 -5.68
C LEU A 71 -4.94 7.88 -5.94
N GLU A 72 -4.92 7.45 -7.20
CA GLU A 72 -5.43 6.14 -7.62
C GLU A 72 -4.69 4.97 -6.93
N GLY A 73 -3.38 5.09 -6.70
CA GLY A 73 -2.58 4.06 -6.05
C GLY A 73 -1.19 4.53 -5.67
N GLY A 74 -0.40 3.67 -5.02
CA GLY A 74 0.95 3.96 -4.52
C GLY A 74 1.91 4.48 -5.59
N GLY A 75 1.86 3.95 -6.83
CA GLY A 75 2.68 4.43 -7.94
C GLY A 75 2.35 5.87 -8.35
N ALA A 76 1.06 6.22 -8.44
CA ALA A 76 0.63 7.58 -8.74
C ALA A 76 1.03 8.56 -7.62
N ALA A 77 0.95 8.12 -6.35
CA ALA A 77 1.39 8.91 -5.20
C ALA A 77 2.90 9.14 -5.20
N ARG A 78 3.68 8.09 -5.53
CA ARG A 78 5.14 8.18 -5.71
C ARG A 78 5.50 9.23 -6.75
N ASP A 79 4.93 9.13 -7.95
CA ASP A 79 5.26 10.00 -9.07
C ASP A 79 4.88 11.46 -8.79
N ASP A 80 3.73 11.69 -8.13
CA ASP A 80 3.30 13.00 -7.66
C ASP A 80 4.27 13.58 -6.63
N ALA A 81 4.63 12.78 -5.61
CA ALA A 81 5.56 13.19 -4.56
C ALA A 81 6.94 13.53 -5.14
N TYR A 82 7.50 12.68 -6.02
CA TYR A 82 8.80 12.90 -6.63
C TYR A 82 8.83 14.17 -7.50
N ALA A 83 7.77 14.41 -8.29
CA ALA A 83 7.66 15.61 -9.10
C ALA A 83 7.64 16.88 -8.23
N LYS A 84 6.91 16.86 -7.12
CA LYS A 84 6.80 17.99 -6.20
C LYS A 84 8.09 18.22 -5.39
N ILE A 85 8.76 17.15 -4.95
CA ILE A 85 10.06 17.21 -4.29
C ILE A 85 11.09 17.82 -5.25
N ALA A 86 11.18 17.32 -6.48
CA ALA A 86 12.10 17.85 -7.48
C ALA A 86 11.83 19.32 -7.84
N ALA A 87 10.57 19.74 -7.84
CA ALA A 87 10.17 21.13 -8.05
C ALA A 87 10.36 22.01 -6.80
N ASN A 88 10.63 21.41 -5.64
CA ASN A 88 10.69 22.06 -4.32
C ASN A 88 9.44 22.91 -4.02
N THR A 89 8.27 22.40 -4.40
CA THR A 89 6.98 23.09 -4.20
C THR A 89 5.80 22.13 -4.40
N GLY A 90 4.69 22.40 -3.73
CA GLY A 90 3.40 21.76 -3.98
C GLY A 90 3.17 20.45 -3.22
N LEU A 91 4.09 20.02 -2.35
CA LEU A 91 3.80 18.94 -1.40
C LEU A 91 2.65 19.38 -0.47
N SER A 92 1.75 18.45 -0.19
CA SER A 92 0.76 18.62 0.88
C SER A 92 1.46 18.70 2.24
N ASP A 93 0.79 19.28 3.25
CA ASP A 93 1.30 19.31 4.62
C ASP A 93 1.61 17.91 5.15
N ILE A 94 0.74 16.94 4.79
CA ILE A 94 0.92 15.53 5.11
C ILE A 94 0.89 14.72 3.81
N VAL A 95 1.82 13.77 3.68
CA VAL A 95 1.93 12.88 2.53
C VAL A 95 1.98 11.43 3.01
N ALA A 96 1.10 10.60 2.47
CA ALA A 96 1.17 9.15 2.65
C ALA A 96 2.29 8.58 1.76
N ILE A 97 3.24 7.89 2.37
CA ILE A 97 4.41 7.29 1.75
C ILE A 97 4.24 5.77 1.82
N GLU A 98 4.18 5.11 0.66
CA GLU A 98 4.11 3.65 0.61
C GLU A 98 5.51 3.04 0.82
N GLU A 99 5.56 1.87 1.47
CA GLU A 99 6.80 1.19 1.86
C GLU A 99 7.83 1.05 0.73
N GLY A 100 7.38 0.69 -0.48
CA GLY A 100 8.26 0.38 -1.61
C GLY A 100 9.08 1.57 -2.12
N TRP A 101 8.66 2.80 -1.84
CA TRP A 101 9.41 4.00 -2.23
C TRP A 101 9.88 4.86 -1.04
N LEU A 102 9.75 4.30 0.17
CA LEU A 102 10.23 4.96 1.40
C LEU A 102 11.75 5.19 1.35
N GLY A 103 12.52 4.21 0.85
CA GLY A 103 13.98 4.32 0.72
C GLY A 103 14.41 5.54 -0.11
N THR A 104 13.74 5.81 -1.23
CA THR A 104 14.00 7.02 -2.03
C THR A 104 13.72 8.29 -1.23
N ILE A 105 12.64 8.32 -0.42
CA ILE A 105 12.31 9.48 0.42
C ILE A 105 13.35 9.69 1.50
N GLN A 106 13.88 8.63 2.08
CA GLN A 106 14.94 8.69 3.08
C GLN A 106 16.24 9.28 2.53
N ASP A 107 16.54 9.05 1.24
CA ASP A 107 17.70 9.62 0.57
C ASP A 107 17.53 11.11 0.24
N VAL A 108 16.29 11.58 0.01
CA VAL A 108 15.99 13.00 -0.28
C VAL A 108 15.83 13.78 1.02
N THR A 109 16.91 13.84 1.80
CA THR A 109 16.91 14.52 3.09
C THR A 109 16.46 15.98 2.99
N GLY A 110 15.58 16.40 3.90
CA GLY A 110 15.11 17.79 3.99
C GLY A 110 13.76 18.08 3.32
N SER A 111 13.11 17.08 2.70
CA SER A 111 11.75 17.23 2.19
C SER A 111 10.68 16.97 3.26
N PHE A 112 11.03 16.20 4.28
CA PHE A 112 10.16 15.86 5.40
C PHE A 112 10.80 16.23 6.74
N VAL A 113 9.96 16.60 7.71
CA VAL A 113 10.41 16.94 9.06
C VAL A 113 10.86 15.69 9.82
N ASP A 114 11.66 15.88 10.84
CA ASP A 114 11.96 14.86 11.83
C ASP A 114 10.83 14.83 12.88
N LEU A 115 10.01 13.78 12.85
CA LEU A 115 8.87 13.65 13.77
C LEU A 115 9.29 13.53 15.26
N ARG A 116 10.59 13.30 15.56
CA ARG A 116 11.10 13.34 16.94
C ARG A 116 10.95 14.74 17.56
N ASP A 117 11.03 15.78 16.75
CA ASP A 117 10.81 17.15 17.19
C ASP A 117 9.33 17.44 17.51
N TYR A 118 8.42 16.52 17.12
CA TYR A 118 6.96 16.66 17.23
C TYR A 118 6.30 15.57 18.08
N GLY A 119 7.08 14.84 18.90
CA GLY A 119 6.56 13.97 19.95
C GLY A 119 6.37 12.50 19.59
N ILE A 120 6.84 12.01 18.43
CA ILE A 120 6.72 10.59 18.07
C ILE A 120 7.47 9.67 19.08
N GLU A 121 8.54 10.17 19.71
CA GLU A 121 9.29 9.44 20.72
C GLU A 121 8.48 9.09 21.97
N ASP A 122 7.45 9.89 22.27
CA ASP A 122 6.59 9.67 23.43
C ASP A 122 5.62 8.51 23.23
N VAL A 123 5.36 8.12 21.95
CA VAL A 123 4.42 7.08 21.53
C VAL A 123 5.06 5.98 20.67
N LYS A 124 6.39 5.97 20.55
CA LYS A 124 7.10 5.00 19.68
C LYS A 124 6.84 3.54 20.02
N ASP A 125 6.62 3.23 21.28
CA ASP A 125 6.35 1.88 21.76
C ASP A 125 4.94 1.38 21.36
N ASP A 126 4.10 2.23 20.75
CA ASP A 126 2.81 1.83 20.19
C ASP A 126 2.99 0.99 18.93
N TRP A 127 4.05 1.23 18.14
CA TRP A 127 4.32 0.52 16.91
C TRP A 127 5.10 -0.78 17.12
N LEU A 128 4.97 -1.68 16.14
CA LEU A 128 5.94 -2.77 15.99
C LEU A 128 7.34 -2.18 15.80
N ASP A 129 8.33 -2.69 16.52
CA ASP A 129 9.71 -2.17 16.49
C ASP A 129 10.26 -2.00 15.08
N TRP A 130 10.03 -3.00 14.21
CA TRP A 130 10.53 -2.96 12.83
C TRP A 130 9.85 -1.88 11.99
N LYS A 131 8.55 -1.62 12.22
CA LYS A 131 7.81 -0.59 11.48
C LYS A 131 8.29 0.81 11.85
N TYR A 132 8.52 1.05 13.14
CA TYR A 132 9.12 2.31 13.60
C TYR A 132 10.53 2.50 13.03
N GLN A 133 11.37 1.45 13.05
CA GLN A 133 12.72 1.50 12.48
C GLN A 133 12.69 1.74 10.97
N GLN A 134 11.76 1.14 10.24
CA GLN A 134 11.60 1.35 8.80
C GLN A 134 11.29 2.82 8.45
N GLY A 135 10.50 3.53 9.30
CA GLY A 135 10.23 4.96 9.15
C GLY A 135 11.40 5.88 9.55
N THR A 136 12.52 5.29 10.02
CA THR A 136 13.71 6.01 10.50
C THR A 136 14.82 5.94 9.46
N ASP A 137 15.36 7.08 9.05
CA ASP A 137 16.47 7.16 8.07
C ASP A 137 17.84 6.83 8.68
N SER A 138 18.88 6.80 7.85
CA SER A 138 20.26 6.49 8.28
C SER A 138 20.86 7.48 9.25
N ASP A 139 20.36 8.72 9.30
CA ASP A 139 20.75 9.77 10.27
C ASP A 139 19.95 9.68 11.58
N GLY A 140 19.05 8.70 11.67
CA GLY A 140 18.20 8.45 12.83
C GLY A 140 17.01 9.40 12.93
N ARG A 141 16.63 10.12 11.86
CA ARG A 141 15.42 10.95 11.84
C ARG A 141 14.21 10.07 11.50
N VAL A 142 13.10 10.30 12.18
CA VAL A 142 11.85 9.61 11.91
C VAL A 142 11.03 10.45 10.92
N ILE A 143 11.00 10.04 9.67
CA ILE A 143 10.38 10.80 8.57
C ILE A 143 8.91 10.43 8.32
N GLY A 144 8.42 9.37 8.93
CA GLY A 144 7.02 8.95 8.77
C GLY A 144 6.50 8.14 9.95
N ALA A 145 5.27 8.45 10.38
CA ALA A 145 4.52 7.65 11.33
C ALA A 145 3.85 6.46 10.62
N GLY A 146 4.11 5.24 11.05
CA GLY A 146 3.56 4.03 10.44
C GLY A 146 2.05 3.97 10.55
N LEU A 147 1.34 3.73 9.44
CA LEU A 147 -0.12 3.59 9.39
C LEU A 147 -0.56 2.13 9.45
N ASP A 148 -0.03 1.33 8.54
CA ASP A 148 -0.46 -0.05 8.36
C ASP A 148 0.68 -0.95 7.93
N ILE A 149 0.40 -2.23 7.92
CA ILE A 149 1.25 -3.29 7.39
C ILE A 149 0.42 -4.22 6.52
N GLY A 150 1.08 -4.96 5.63
CA GLY A 150 0.45 -5.91 4.71
C GLY A 150 0.86 -7.36 4.97
N PRO A 151 0.55 -7.96 6.14
CA PRO A 151 0.75 -9.38 6.32
C PRO A 151 -0.12 -10.17 5.34
N GLN A 152 0.40 -11.29 4.82
CA GLN A 152 -0.18 -11.97 3.68
C GLN A 152 -0.73 -13.35 4.03
N GLY A 153 -1.80 -13.72 3.30
CA GLY A 153 -2.31 -15.07 3.19
C GLY A 153 -2.83 -15.33 1.78
N ILE A 154 -3.53 -16.45 1.56
CA ILE A 154 -4.10 -16.79 0.25
C ILE A 154 -5.60 -16.49 0.24
N CYS A 155 -6.03 -15.54 -0.63
CA CYS A 155 -7.41 -15.44 -1.04
C CYS A 155 -7.68 -16.53 -2.09
N TYR A 156 -8.80 -17.24 -1.96
CA TYR A 156 -9.18 -18.28 -2.90
C TYR A 156 -10.69 -18.32 -3.17
N ARG A 157 -11.05 -18.83 -4.33
CA ARG A 157 -12.45 -19.07 -4.73
C ARG A 157 -12.87 -20.46 -4.24
N GLY A 158 -13.47 -20.51 -3.05
CA GLY A 158 -13.95 -21.76 -2.46
C GLY A 158 -14.95 -22.50 -3.35
N ASP A 159 -15.82 -21.77 -4.04
CA ASP A 159 -16.78 -22.30 -5.00
C ASP A 159 -16.09 -22.96 -6.23
N LEU A 160 -15.02 -22.35 -6.75
CA LEU A 160 -14.25 -22.93 -7.87
C LEU A 160 -13.42 -24.13 -7.43
N PHE A 161 -12.85 -24.12 -6.22
CA PHE A 161 -12.17 -25.28 -5.65
C PHE A 161 -13.13 -26.45 -5.47
N ALA A 162 -14.32 -26.21 -4.90
CA ALA A 162 -15.35 -27.22 -4.77
C ALA A 162 -15.80 -27.79 -6.13
N ALA A 163 -15.99 -26.93 -7.14
CA ALA A 163 -16.35 -27.33 -8.50
C ALA A 163 -15.25 -28.18 -9.16
N ALA A 164 -13.99 -27.96 -8.83
CA ALA A 164 -12.85 -28.77 -9.26
C ALA A 164 -12.71 -30.08 -8.47
N GLY A 165 -13.51 -30.30 -7.41
CA GLY A 165 -13.41 -31.45 -6.52
C GLY A 165 -12.25 -31.43 -5.56
N LEU A 166 -11.70 -30.22 -5.29
CA LEU A 166 -10.64 -29.96 -4.33
C LEU A 166 -11.22 -29.52 -2.98
N PRO A 167 -10.43 -29.57 -1.88
CA PRO A 167 -10.83 -28.97 -0.61
C PRO A 167 -11.30 -27.53 -0.79
N SER A 168 -12.37 -27.13 -0.11
CA SER A 168 -12.96 -25.78 -0.26
C SER A 168 -13.18 -25.06 1.07
N GLU A 169 -13.17 -25.81 2.18
CA GLU A 169 -13.26 -25.23 3.52
C GLU A 169 -11.88 -24.66 3.93
N ARG A 170 -11.87 -23.50 4.54
CA ARG A 170 -10.67 -22.69 4.84
C ARG A 170 -9.52 -23.48 5.46
N THR A 171 -9.81 -24.23 6.52
CA THR A 171 -8.81 -25.04 7.23
C THR A 171 -8.28 -26.16 6.35
N GLU A 172 -9.15 -26.84 5.58
CA GLU A 172 -8.76 -27.91 4.67
C GLU A 172 -7.90 -27.36 3.52
N VAL A 173 -8.22 -26.15 3.02
CA VAL A 173 -7.44 -25.46 1.99
C VAL A 173 -6.04 -25.10 2.53
N ALA A 174 -5.95 -24.56 3.74
CA ALA A 174 -4.66 -24.24 4.36
C ALA A 174 -3.79 -25.50 4.48
N GLU A 175 -4.34 -26.60 4.97
CA GLU A 175 -3.64 -27.91 5.07
C GLU A 175 -3.28 -28.46 3.68
N TYR A 176 -4.13 -28.28 2.67
CA TYR A 176 -3.89 -28.74 1.30
C TYR A 176 -2.68 -28.03 0.65
N PHE A 177 -2.47 -26.76 0.98
CA PHE A 177 -1.26 -26.03 0.59
C PHE A 177 -0.02 -26.38 1.41
N GLY A 178 -0.17 -27.14 2.51
CA GLY A 178 0.93 -27.57 3.37
C GLY A 178 0.91 -26.97 4.78
N GLY A 179 -0.07 -26.16 5.11
CA GLY A 179 -0.21 -25.53 6.43
C GLY A 179 1.00 -24.69 6.83
N ALA A 180 1.54 -24.93 8.02
CA ALA A 180 2.72 -24.22 8.51
C ALA A 180 4.01 -24.53 7.74
N ASP A 181 4.05 -25.66 7.04
CA ASP A 181 5.20 -26.12 6.24
C ASP A 181 4.98 -25.90 4.73
N ALA A 182 4.04 -25.01 4.36
CA ALA A 182 3.73 -24.70 2.97
C ALA A 182 4.97 -24.20 2.21
N THR A 183 5.21 -24.74 1.01
CA THR A 183 6.31 -24.35 0.15
C THR A 183 5.81 -23.85 -1.20
N TRP A 184 6.67 -23.11 -1.94
CA TRP A 184 6.33 -22.61 -3.28
C TRP A 184 6.14 -23.78 -4.25
N GLU A 185 6.92 -24.85 -4.14
CA GLU A 185 6.75 -26.05 -4.95
C GLU A 185 5.37 -26.67 -4.73
N ARG A 186 4.95 -26.81 -3.45
CA ARG A 186 3.61 -27.34 -3.15
C ARG A 186 2.49 -26.43 -3.70
N PHE A 187 2.68 -25.13 -3.65
CA PHE A 187 1.74 -24.17 -4.22
C PHE A 187 1.54 -24.40 -5.73
N TYR A 188 2.63 -24.58 -6.49
CA TYR A 188 2.55 -24.83 -7.92
C TYR A 188 1.99 -26.24 -8.24
N GLU A 189 2.29 -27.27 -7.41
CA GLU A 189 1.66 -28.58 -7.54
C GLU A 189 0.15 -28.50 -7.38
N VAL A 190 -0.37 -27.78 -6.37
CA VAL A 190 -1.81 -27.53 -6.19
C VAL A 190 -2.38 -26.78 -7.40
N GLY A 191 -1.65 -25.83 -7.95
CA GLY A 191 -2.02 -25.13 -9.17
C GLY A 191 -2.20 -26.08 -10.35
N ASN A 192 -1.25 -26.99 -10.58
CA ASN A 192 -1.33 -28.01 -11.62
C ASN A 192 -2.52 -28.95 -11.41
N GLU A 193 -2.79 -29.38 -10.18
CA GLU A 193 -3.95 -30.21 -9.84
C GLU A 193 -5.27 -29.45 -10.14
N TYR A 194 -5.35 -28.14 -9.79
CA TYR A 194 -6.52 -27.31 -10.07
C TYR A 194 -6.75 -27.12 -11.58
N VAL A 195 -5.71 -26.75 -12.33
CA VAL A 195 -5.81 -26.55 -13.79
C VAL A 195 -6.23 -27.85 -14.48
N ALA A 196 -5.64 -28.98 -14.09
CA ALA A 196 -6.01 -30.30 -14.65
C ALA A 196 -7.49 -30.68 -14.37
N ALA A 197 -8.03 -30.31 -13.21
CA ALA A 197 -9.38 -30.62 -12.80
C ALA A 197 -10.42 -29.63 -13.38
N SER A 198 -10.10 -28.35 -13.43
CA SER A 198 -11.05 -27.29 -13.80
C SER A 198 -10.95 -26.81 -15.25
N GLY A 199 -9.76 -26.90 -15.83
CA GLY A 199 -9.43 -26.26 -17.12
C GLY A 199 -9.34 -24.72 -17.05
N LYS A 200 -9.30 -24.14 -15.86
CA LYS A 200 -9.22 -22.70 -15.62
C LYS A 200 -7.86 -22.34 -15.02
N ALA A 201 -7.45 -21.07 -15.14
CA ALA A 201 -6.22 -20.59 -14.51
C ALA A 201 -6.31 -20.67 -13.00
N PHE A 202 -5.17 -20.91 -12.36
CA PHE A 202 -5.07 -21.03 -10.92
C PHE A 202 -4.90 -19.68 -10.25
N TYR A 203 -4.10 -18.79 -10.84
CA TYR A 203 -3.84 -17.46 -10.28
C TYR A 203 -3.97 -16.33 -11.32
N HIS A 204 -4.03 -15.11 -10.81
CA HIS A 204 -4.20 -13.88 -11.60
C HIS A 204 -2.95 -13.56 -12.44
N SER A 205 -1.82 -13.27 -11.78
CA SER A 205 -0.58 -12.79 -12.38
C SER A 205 0.64 -13.26 -11.59
N PRO A 206 1.76 -13.56 -12.26
CA PRO A 206 3.01 -13.98 -11.60
C PRO A 206 3.64 -12.90 -10.72
N ARG A 207 3.32 -11.62 -10.95
CA ARG A 207 3.85 -10.49 -10.16
C ARG A 207 3.58 -10.62 -8.67
N PHE A 208 2.42 -11.18 -8.29
CA PHE A 208 2.04 -11.36 -6.89
C PHE A 208 2.94 -12.36 -6.16
N PHE A 209 3.23 -13.47 -6.82
CA PHE A 209 4.08 -14.50 -6.23
C PHE A 209 5.51 -14.01 -6.08
N TRP A 210 6.00 -13.31 -7.10
CA TRP A 210 7.31 -12.69 -7.05
C TRP A 210 7.43 -11.71 -5.88
N ASN A 211 6.47 -10.79 -5.74
CA ASN A 211 6.49 -9.82 -4.65
C ASN A 211 6.37 -10.48 -3.28
N SER A 212 5.48 -11.49 -3.15
CA SER A 212 5.36 -12.26 -1.92
C SER A 212 6.68 -12.94 -1.57
N PHE A 213 7.32 -13.60 -2.54
CA PHE A 213 8.58 -14.30 -2.34
C PHE A 213 9.73 -13.34 -1.98
N VAL A 214 9.87 -12.23 -2.72
CA VAL A 214 10.91 -11.24 -2.43
C VAL A 214 10.75 -10.68 -1.02
N ASN A 215 9.52 -10.39 -0.61
CA ASN A 215 9.23 -9.86 0.73
C ASN A 215 9.35 -10.89 1.87
N GLN A 216 9.62 -12.15 1.58
CA GLN A 216 10.00 -13.17 2.57
C GLN A 216 11.51 -13.20 2.83
N GLN A 217 12.30 -12.60 1.94
CA GLN A 217 13.74 -12.59 2.07
C GLN A 217 14.18 -11.50 3.04
N GLU A 218 15.13 -11.80 3.92
CA GLU A 218 15.75 -10.79 4.79
C GLU A 218 16.48 -9.72 3.98
N GLU A 219 17.07 -10.15 2.85
CA GLU A 219 17.69 -9.28 1.83
C GLU A 219 16.93 -9.49 0.51
N GLY A 220 16.05 -8.55 0.15
CA GLY A 220 15.29 -8.57 -1.10
C GLY A 220 16.13 -8.09 -2.29
N TYR A 221 15.75 -6.98 -2.89
CA TYR A 221 16.53 -6.36 -3.96
C TYR A 221 17.79 -5.68 -3.45
N TYR A 222 17.87 -5.40 -2.18
CA TYR A 222 19.02 -4.77 -1.52
C TYR A 222 19.56 -5.63 -0.40
N LYS A 223 20.85 -5.44 -0.09
CA LYS A 223 21.49 -5.95 1.12
C LYS A 223 20.97 -5.18 2.36
N LYS A 224 21.31 -5.67 3.56
CA LYS A 224 20.94 -5.02 4.83
C LYS A 224 21.45 -3.58 4.99
N ASP A 225 22.45 -3.17 4.19
CA ASP A 225 22.94 -1.82 4.18
C ASP A 225 22.01 -0.82 3.47
N GLY A 226 20.98 -1.31 2.74
CA GLY A 226 20.04 -0.48 1.99
C GLY A 226 20.62 0.16 0.73
N GLU A 227 21.89 -0.03 0.44
CA GLU A 227 22.64 0.62 -0.66
C GLU A 227 23.07 -0.40 -1.71
N THR A 228 23.55 -1.57 -1.29
CA THR A 228 24.09 -2.59 -2.18
C THR A 228 22.98 -3.43 -2.79
N LEU A 229 22.90 -3.46 -4.13
CA LEU A 229 21.97 -4.34 -4.85
C LEU A 229 22.26 -5.81 -4.56
N ASN A 230 21.21 -6.60 -4.41
CA ASN A 230 21.24 -8.03 -4.12
C ASN A 230 20.55 -8.86 -5.22
N ILE A 231 20.71 -8.50 -6.46
CA ILE A 231 20.04 -9.18 -7.59
C ILE A 231 21.05 -9.97 -8.41
N GLU A 232 22.06 -9.33 -8.95
CA GLU A 232 23.07 -10.00 -9.77
C GLU A 232 23.82 -11.05 -8.93
N GLY A 233 23.79 -12.32 -9.38
CA GLY A 233 24.39 -13.44 -8.67
C GLY A 233 23.57 -13.98 -7.49
N ASN A 234 22.31 -13.57 -7.33
CA ASN A 234 21.40 -14.11 -6.35
C ASN A 234 20.66 -15.33 -6.91
N ASP A 235 21.17 -16.52 -6.64
CA ASP A 235 20.59 -17.78 -7.13
C ASP A 235 19.18 -18.02 -6.55
N VAL A 236 18.88 -17.54 -5.34
CA VAL A 236 17.55 -17.70 -4.70
C VAL A 236 16.48 -16.96 -5.49
N LEU A 237 16.72 -15.72 -5.88
CA LEU A 237 15.80 -14.96 -6.71
C LEU A 237 15.71 -15.55 -8.13
N LYS A 238 16.84 -15.97 -8.68
CA LYS A 238 16.87 -16.60 -10.00
C LYS A 238 16.08 -17.89 -10.07
N ASP A 239 16.24 -18.77 -9.09
CA ASP A 239 15.53 -20.05 -9.02
C ASP A 239 14.01 -19.83 -8.88
N GLN A 240 13.58 -18.86 -8.06
CA GLN A 240 12.18 -18.51 -7.95
C GLN A 240 11.59 -17.96 -9.26
N LEU A 241 12.34 -17.10 -9.97
CA LEU A 241 11.92 -16.62 -11.28
C LEU A 241 11.73 -17.79 -12.27
N ALA A 242 12.66 -18.74 -12.27
CA ALA A 242 12.56 -19.92 -13.13
C ALA A 242 11.31 -20.77 -12.81
N MET A 243 11.00 -20.98 -11.51
CA MET A 243 9.77 -21.68 -11.11
C MET A 243 8.50 -20.96 -11.57
N ILE A 244 8.47 -19.63 -11.52
CA ILE A 244 7.36 -18.83 -12.02
C ILE A 244 7.21 -18.99 -13.54
N VAL A 245 8.31 -18.97 -14.29
CA VAL A 245 8.31 -19.18 -15.75
C VAL A 245 7.75 -20.58 -16.09
N GLU A 246 8.14 -21.60 -15.33
CA GLU A 246 7.60 -22.96 -15.50
C GLU A 246 6.09 -23.01 -15.23
N ALA A 247 5.62 -22.38 -14.15
CA ALA A 247 4.21 -22.29 -13.80
C ALA A 247 3.36 -21.60 -14.89
N GLU A 248 3.89 -20.53 -15.49
CA GLU A 248 3.23 -19.85 -16.63
C GLU A 248 3.18 -20.76 -17.87
N ASN A 249 4.26 -21.49 -18.17
CA ASN A 249 4.30 -22.46 -19.27
C ASN A 249 3.29 -23.61 -19.08
N ASP A 250 3.05 -24.01 -17.84
CA ASP A 250 2.04 -25.02 -17.46
C ASP A 250 0.61 -24.47 -17.49
N GLY A 251 0.44 -23.17 -17.75
CA GLY A 251 -0.87 -22.53 -17.87
C GLY A 251 -1.53 -22.22 -16.54
N LEU A 252 -0.76 -22.04 -15.46
CA LEU A 252 -1.31 -21.72 -14.15
C LEU A 252 -1.81 -20.26 -14.06
N GLY A 253 -1.19 -19.35 -14.82
CA GLY A 253 -1.55 -17.93 -14.84
C GLY A 253 -2.72 -17.60 -15.74
N ALA A 254 -3.52 -16.61 -15.36
CA ALA A 254 -4.60 -16.07 -16.17
C ALA A 254 -4.12 -15.12 -17.27
N GLY A 255 -2.81 -14.80 -17.30
CA GLY A 255 -2.23 -13.87 -18.27
C GLY A 255 -2.70 -12.42 -18.09
N LEU A 256 -3.16 -12.06 -16.90
CA LEU A 256 -3.65 -10.71 -16.59
C LEU A 256 -2.47 -9.80 -16.21
N PRO A 257 -2.45 -8.57 -16.71
CA PRO A 257 -1.36 -7.64 -16.42
C PRO A 257 -1.52 -6.98 -15.06
N GLY A 258 -0.38 -6.49 -14.53
CA GLY A 258 -0.37 -5.63 -13.35
C GLY A 258 -0.54 -6.37 -12.03
N TRP A 259 -0.79 -5.58 -11.00
CA TRP A 259 -0.95 -6.04 -9.62
C TRP A 259 -2.39 -5.91 -9.09
N ASP A 260 -3.24 -5.17 -9.76
CA ASP A 260 -4.65 -5.01 -9.37
C ASP A 260 -5.49 -6.18 -9.90
N VAL A 261 -6.37 -6.69 -9.05
CA VAL A 261 -7.28 -7.79 -9.42
C VAL A 261 -8.30 -7.39 -10.49
N GLY A 262 -8.57 -6.09 -10.63
CA GLY A 262 -9.51 -5.58 -11.61
C GLY A 262 -10.92 -6.15 -11.49
N PRO A 263 -11.79 -5.87 -12.46
CA PRO A 263 -13.13 -6.46 -12.53
C PRO A 263 -13.12 -7.98 -12.73
N GLU A 264 -11.99 -8.57 -13.12
CA GLU A 264 -11.76 -10.01 -13.31
C GLU A 264 -11.92 -10.79 -11.99
N ALA A 265 -11.84 -10.12 -10.84
CA ALA A 265 -12.16 -10.70 -9.53
C ALA A 265 -13.58 -11.30 -9.47
N LYS A 266 -14.54 -10.74 -10.24
CA LYS A 266 -15.92 -11.24 -10.35
C LYS A 266 -16.09 -12.37 -11.35
N GLU A 267 -15.14 -12.52 -12.25
CA GLU A 267 -15.20 -13.52 -13.31
C GLU A 267 -14.48 -14.79 -12.85
N ASP A 268 -14.89 -15.94 -13.35
CA ASP A 268 -14.29 -17.21 -12.99
C ASP A 268 -12.98 -17.44 -13.78
N MET A 269 -12.15 -16.43 -13.89
CA MET A 269 -10.92 -16.49 -14.70
C MET A 269 -9.79 -17.18 -13.95
N TYR A 270 -9.72 -17.00 -12.65
CA TYR A 270 -8.69 -17.60 -11.78
C TYR A 270 -9.27 -17.91 -10.39
N ALA A 271 -8.56 -18.73 -9.64
CA ALA A 271 -9.05 -19.27 -8.38
C ALA A 271 -8.30 -18.77 -7.13
N THR A 272 -7.09 -18.24 -7.25
CA THR A 272 -6.26 -17.80 -6.11
C THR A 272 -5.59 -16.48 -6.34
N TYR A 273 -5.27 -15.80 -5.22
CA TYR A 273 -4.59 -14.53 -5.17
C TYR A 273 -3.76 -14.41 -3.90
N MET A 274 -2.55 -13.86 -3.98
CA MET A 274 -1.80 -13.50 -2.76
C MET A 274 -2.38 -12.23 -2.18
N CYS A 275 -2.87 -12.32 -0.96
CA CYS A 275 -3.61 -11.24 -0.33
C CYS A 275 -2.84 -10.66 0.86
N PRO A 276 -2.13 -9.54 0.69
CA PRO A 276 -1.86 -8.66 1.82
C PRO A 276 -3.16 -8.08 2.37
N SER A 277 -3.16 -7.64 3.61
CA SER A 277 -4.37 -7.23 4.32
C SER A 277 -5.21 -6.19 3.58
N TRP A 278 -4.56 -5.17 3.00
CA TRP A 278 -5.22 -4.11 2.22
C TRP A 278 -5.86 -4.59 0.92
N MET A 279 -5.44 -5.75 0.39
CA MET A 279 -6.01 -6.33 -0.82
C MET A 279 -7.45 -6.81 -0.62
N LEU A 280 -7.83 -7.18 0.61
CA LEU A 280 -9.21 -7.61 0.91
C LEU A 280 -10.21 -6.51 0.55
N GLY A 281 -9.91 -5.26 0.91
CA GLY A 281 -10.75 -4.11 0.56
C GLY A 281 -10.81 -3.85 -0.95
N ILE A 282 -9.69 -4.04 -1.66
CA ILE A 282 -9.63 -3.87 -3.12
C ILE A 282 -10.48 -4.93 -3.82
N VAL A 283 -10.32 -6.22 -3.49
CA VAL A 283 -11.14 -7.30 -4.06
C VAL A 283 -12.63 -7.06 -3.79
N GLN A 284 -12.97 -6.72 -2.56
CA GLN A 284 -14.35 -6.43 -2.18
C GLN A 284 -14.93 -5.22 -2.93
N GLY A 285 -14.11 -4.21 -3.21
CA GLY A 285 -14.50 -2.97 -3.90
C GLY A 285 -14.99 -3.19 -5.34
N TYR A 286 -14.64 -4.31 -5.97
CA TYR A 286 -15.16 -4.68 -7.29
C TYR A 286 -16.56 -5.30 -7.26
N TYR A 287 -17.09 -5.62 -6.09
CA TYR A 287 -18.42 -6.21 -5.91
C TYR A 287 -19.43 -5.16 -5.43
N ASP A 288 -20.71 -5.49 -5.52
CA ASP A 288 -21.76 -4.63 -5.00
C ASP A 288 -21.67 -4.55 -3.47
N ALA A 289 -21.92 -3.37 -2.93
CA ALA A 289 -21.84 -3.16 -1.49
C ALA A 289 -22.77 -4.13 -0.73
N GLY A 290 -22.23 -4.76 0.30
CA GLY A 290 -22.95 -5.75 1.12
C GLY A 290 -22.98 -7.16 0.54
N THR A 291 -22.23 -7.46 -0.54
CA THR A 291 -22.05 -8.83 -1.03
C THR A 291 -21.42 -9.71 0.04
N THR A 292 -22.04 -10.86 0.35
CA THR A 292 -21.56 -11.88 1.31
C THR A 292 -21.46 -13.27 0.69
N ASP A 293 -21.94 -13.45 -0.53
CA ASP A 293 -21.87 -14.70 -1.31
C ASP A 293 -21.01 -14.45 -2.56
N SER A 294 -19.74 -14.14 -2.30
CA SER A 294 -18.78 -13.77 -3.34
C SER A 294 -18.08 -14.99 -3.98
N GLY A 295 -18.14 -16.14 -3.31
CA GLY A 295 -17.33 -17.32 -3.62
C GLY A 295 -15.89 -17.20 -3.09
N TRP A 296 -15.44 -16.02 -2.63
CA TRP A 296 -14.12 -15.82 -2.04
C TRP A 296 -14.06 -16.25 -0.58
N ASP A 297 -12.92 -16.80 -0.19
CA ASP A 297 -12.53 -17.07 1.19
C ASP A 297 -11.05 -16.71 1.37
N PHE A 298 -10.56 -16.73 2.63
CA PHE A 298 -9.21 -16.35 2.99
C PHE A 298 -8.57 -17.42 3.87
N ALA A 299 -7.50 -18.04 3.38
CA ALA A 299 -6.81 -19.13 4.07
C ALA A 299 -5.57 -18.62 4.82
N ASP A 300 -5.41 -19.11 6.08
CA ASP A 300 -4.24 -18.87 6.91
C ASP A 300 -3.04 -19.69 6.45
N VAL A 301 -2.55 -19.42 5.27
CA VAL A 301 -1.39 -20.07 4.66
C VAL A 301 -0.71 -19.11 3.69
N LEU A 302 0.63 -19.14 3.65
CA LEU A 302 1.45 -18.52 2.63
C LEU A 302 2.64 -19.43 2.36
N PRO A 303 2.93 -19.82 1.11
CA PRO A 303 4.11 -20.60 0.77
C PRO A 303 5.38 -19.91 1.26
N GLY A 304 6.29 -20.62 1.90
CA GLY A 304 7.54 -20.06 2.43
C GLY A 304 7.41 -19.31 3.75
N GLY A 305 6.19 -19.19 4.33
CA GLY A 305 5.97 -18.56 5.64
C GLY A 305 5.30 -17.18 5.58
N SER A 306 5.64 -16.29 6.51
CA SER A 306 5.06 -14.95 6.57
C SER A 306 5.79 -13.98 5.64
N ALA A 307 5.07 -12.97 5.17
CA ALA A 307 5.63 -11.84 4.44
C ALA A 307 4.83 -10.57 4.73
N ASN A 308 5.48 -9.41 4.67
CA ASN A 308 4.83 -8.12 4.60
C ASN A 308 4.90 -7.59 3.17
N TRP A 309 3.76 -7.15 2.63
CA TRP A 309 3.77 -6.44 1.36
C TRP A 309 3.06 -5.12 1.51
N GLY A 310 3.81 -4.03 1.32
CA GLY A 310 3.33 -2.68 1.43
C GLY A 310 3.07 -2.24 2.86
N GLY A 311 2.19 -1.31 2.99
CA GLY A 311 1.93 -0.52 4.18
C GLY A 311 2.44 0.90 3.97
N ALA A 312 1.87 1.83 4.71
CA ALA A 312 2.13 3.24 4.54
C ALA A 312 2.66 3.92 5.78
N PHE A 313 3.18 5.12 5.56
CA PHE A 313 3.63 6.06 6.59
C PHE A 313 3.03 7.44 6.30
N LEU A 314 2.78 8.23 7.32
CA LEU A 314 2.45 9.64 7.16
C LEU A 314 3.68 10.49 7.44
N GLY A 315 4.21 11.10 6.39
CA GLY A 315 5.28 12.10 6.48
C GLY A 315 4.74 13.51 6.49
N VAL A 316 5.35 14.41 7.25
CA VAL A 316 5.01 15.83 7.30
C VAL A 316 6.01 16.62 6.47
N SER A 317 5.51 17.41 5.51
CA SER A 317 6.35 18.18 4.60
C SER A 317 7.15 19.26 5.33
N GLU A 318 8.44 19.36 5.02
CA GLU A 318 9.28 20.48 5.51
C GLU A 318 8.81 21.84 5.00
N SER A 319 8.06 21.86 3.88
CA SER A 319 7.48 23.09 3.31
C SER A 319 6.14 23.51 3.94
N SER A 320 5.57 22.72 4.84
CA SER A 320 4.35 23.08 5.58
C SER A 320 4.54 24.35 6.40
N GLU A 321 3.56 25.25 6.34
CA GLU A 321 3.50 26.43 7.22
C GLU A 321 2.93 26.08 8.61
N HIS A 322 2.32 24.87 8.75
CA HIS A 322 1.63 24.36 9.94
C HIS A 322 2.20 23.02 10.40
N LYS A 323 3.53 22.91 10.50
CA LYS A 323 4.24 21.65 10.80
C LYS A 323 3.80 21.01 12.11
N GLU A 324 3.54 21.82 13.14
CA GLU A 324 3.13 21.31 14.45
C GLU A 324 1.73 20.68 14.39
N GLU A 325 0.78 21.35 13.74
CA GLU A 325 -0.59 20.87 13.59
C GLU A 325 -0.64 19.68 12.63
N ALA A 326 0.14 19.70 11.55
CA ALA A 326 0.26 18.59 10.61
C ALA A 326 0.87 17.35 11.29
N ALA A 327 1.89 17.51 12.12
CA ALA A 327 2.48 16.41 12.88
C ALA A 327 1.50 15.84 13.92
N LYS A 328 0.74 16.68 14.62
CA LYS A 328 -0.32 16.24 15.55
C LYS A 328 -1.37 15.42 14.82
N LEU A 329 -1.83 15.87 13.64
CA LEU A 329 -2.79 15.14 12.82
C LEU A 329 -2.20 13.81 12.31
N ALA A 330 -0.95 13.80 11.82
CA ALA A 330 -0.31 12.60 11.33
C ALA A 330 -0.15 11.54 12.43
N LEU A 331 0.30 11.94 13.63
CA LEU A 331 0.42 11.04 14.78
C LEU A 331 -0.94 10.55 15.28
N TRP A 332 -1.95 11.43 15.30
CA TRP A 332 -3.31 11.04 15.69
C TRP A 332 -3.92 10.05 14.70
N LEU A 333 -3.76 10.24 13.38
CA LEU A 333 -4.22 9.29 12.37
C LEU A 333 -3.49 7.95 12.44
N ALA A 334 -2.24 7.96 12.88
CA ALA A 334 -1.42 6.77 13.05
C ALA A 334 -1.56 6.10 14.44
N ALA A 335 -2.43 6.61 15.30
CA ALA A 335 -2.68 6.03 16.63
C ALA A 335 -3.53 4.74 16.55
N PRO A 336 -3.48 3.86 17.58
CA PRO A 336 -4.09 2.53 17.54
C PRO A 336 -5.56 2.49 17.15
N GLU A 337 -6.38 3.37 17.74
CA GLU A 337 -7.83 3.39 17.49
C GLU A 337 -8.17 3.83 16.06
N GLN A 338 -7.40 4.78 15.49
CA GLN A 338 -7.59 5.25 14.13
C GLN A 338 -7.16 4.21 13.11
N GLN A 339 -6.08 3.50 13.38
CA GLN A 339 -5.65 2.35 12.55
C GLN A 339 -6.68 1.22 12.60
N ALA A 340 -7.23 0.91 13.78
CA ALA A 340 -8.30 -0.08 13.92
C ALA A 340 -9.55 0.33 13.13
N ALA A 341 -9.97 1.60 13.19
CA ALA A 341 -11.09 2.11 12.41
C ALA A 341 -10.84 2.02 10.90
N SER A 342 -9.62 2.32 10.44
CA SER A 342 -9.23 2.19 9.04
C SER A 342 -9.26 0.74 8.57
N PHE A 343 -8.82 -0.22 9.41
CA PHE A 343 -8.90 -1.64 9.10
C PHE A 343 -10.34 -2.13 8.92
N GLU A 344 -11.23 -1.77 9.84
CA GLU A 344 -12.65 -2.15 9.77
C GLU A 344 -13.35 -1.60 8.51
N LEU A 345 -12.91 -0.43 8.03
CA LEU A 345 -13.48 0.18 6.84
C LEU A 345 -12.91 -0.39 5.54
N ALA A 346 -11.59 -0.59 5.47
CA ALA A 346 -10.86 -0.76 4.20
C ALA A 346 -9.88 -1.94 4.16
N GLY A 347 -9.53 -2.52 5.31
CA GLY A 347 -8.66 -3.70 5.40
C GLY A 347 -7.17 -3.48 5.69
N PRO A 348 -6.56 -2.25 5.64
CA PRO A 348 -5.16 -2.04 6.01
C PRO A 348 -4.90 -2.45 7.46
N PHE A 349 -4.05 -3.48 7.68
CA PHE A 349 -3.86 -4.05 9.02
C PHE A 349 -3.00 -3.14 9.90
N PRO A 350 -3.37 -2.89 11.17
CA PRO A 350 -2.66 -1.97 12.05
C PRO A 350 -1.17 -2.28 12.20
N SER A 351 -0.33 -1.26 12.13
CA SER A 351 1.09 -1.34 12.44
C SER A 351 1.41 -1.16 13.93
N THR A 352 0.40 -0.79 14.71
CA THR A 352 0.50 -0.63 16.17
C THR A 352 0.06 -1.89 16.90
N VAL A 353 0.74 -2.20 18.02
CA VAL A 353 0.47 -3.41 18.83
C VAL A 353 -0.94 -3.39 19.39
N GLU A 354 -1.38 -2.27 19.98
CA GLU A 354 -2.73 -2.12 20.51
C GLU A 354 -3.79 -2.13 19.39
N GLY A 355 -3.49 -1.50 18.24
CA GLY A 355 -4.38 -1.54 17.08
C GLY A 355 -4.65 -2.96 16.59
N GLN A 356 -3.63 -3.83 16.58
CA GLN A 356 -3.79 -5.25 16.26
C GLN A 356 -4.68 -5.98 17.26
N GLU A 357 -4.51 -5.73 18.55
CA GLU A 357 -5.40 -6.32 19.59
C GLU A 357 -6.85 -5.82 19.47
N LEU A 358 -7.06 -4.55 19.11
CA LEU A 358 -8.40 -4.00 18.89
C LEU A 358 -9.15 -4.70 17.75
N VAL A 359 -8.45 -5.09 16.67
CA VAL A 359 -9.06 -5.72 15.50
C VAL A 359 -8.97 -7.25 15.50
N LYS A 360 -8.37 -7.86 16.50
CA LYS A 360 -8.12 -9.32 16.56
C LYS A 360 -9.39 -10.17 16.39
N GLY A 361 -10.51 -9.69 16.89
CA GLY A 361 -11.81 -10.37 16.78
C GLY A 361 -12.55 -10.12 15.46
N SER A 362 -12.00 -9.33 14.55
CA SER A 362 -12.67 -8.92 13.33
C SER A 362 -12.80 -10.05 12.33
N THR A 363 -13.97 -10.11 11.68
CA THR A 363 -14.28 -11.07 10.61
C THR A 363 -14.69 -10.33 9.35
N ASN A 364 -14.43 -10.92 8.18
CA ASN A 364 -14.85 -10.34 6.91
C ASN A 364 -15.95 -11.19 6.27
N ALA A 365 -17.17 -10.63 6.22
CA ALA A 365 -18.35 -11.32 5.70
C ALA A 365 -18.26 -11.61 4.18
N PHE A 366 -17.57 -10.77 3.42
CA PHE A 366 -17.34 -10.97 2.00
C PHE A 366 -16.46 -12.21 1.75
N PHE A 367 -15.48 -12.46 2.60
CA PHE A 367 -14.60 -13.63 2.59
C PHE A 367 -15.13 -14.74 3.51
N ASN A 368 -16.41 -15.09 3.35
CA ASN A 368 -17.05 -16.20 4.06
C ASN A 368 -16.86 -16.14 5.58
N ASN A 369 -16.98 -14.95 6.18
CA ASN A 369 -16.71 -14.67 7.60
C ASN A 369 -15.32 -15.13 8.07
N ALA A 370 -14.31 -14.97 7.22
CA ALA A 370 -12.93 -15.25 7.60
C ALA A 370 -12.54 -14.45 8.85
N PRO A 371 -11.88 -15.07 9.86
CA PRO A 371 -11.38 -14.38 11.05
C PRO A 371 -10.10 -13.59 10.72
N VAL A 372 -10.25 -12.55 9.89
CA VAL A 372 -9.13 -11.83 9.27
C VAL A 372 -8.25 -11.14 10.30
N GLY A 373 -8.83 -10.64 11.39
CA GLY A 373 -8.06 -10.03 12.48
C GLY A 373 -7.11 -11.03 13.15
N GLU A 374 -7.58 -12.23 13.47
CA GLU A 374 -6.77 -13.31 14.05
C GLU A 374 -5.69 -13.80 13.08
N ILE A 375 -6.05 -14.03 11.81
CA ILE A 375 -5.12 -14.51 10.79
C ILE A 375 -4.00 -13.48 10.56
N PHE A 376 -4.32 -12.21 10.35
CA PHE A 376 -3.30 -11.20 10.10
C PHE A 376 -2.42 -10.94 11.33
N ALA A 377 -2.96 -10.99 12.55
CA ALA A 377 -2.16 -10.90 13.76
C ALA A 377 -1.12 -12.04 13.84
N ALA A 378 -1.54 -13.29 13.60
CA ALA A 378 -0.64 -14.43 13.59
C ALA A 378 0.41 -14.32 12.47
N ARG A 379 0.01 -13.86 11.28
CA ARG A 379 0.92 -13.67 10.14
C ARG A 379 1.93 -12.55 10.38
N SER A 380 1.55 -11.48 11.08
CA SER A 380 2.45 -10.37 11.39
C SER A 380 3.61 -10.75 12.32
N GLU A 381 3.40 -11.74 13.22
CA GLU A 381 4.44 -12.24 14.13
C GLU A 381 5.62 -12.87 13.39
N GLY A 382 5.39 -13.46 12.21
CA GLY A 382 6.42 -14.12 11.41
C GLY A 382 7.06 -13.22 10.34
N VAL A 383 6.69 -11.95 10.25
CA VAL A 383 7.25 -11.03 9.26
C VAL A 383 8.72 -10.77 9.53
N ILE A 384 9.54 -10.93 8.48
CA ILE A 384 10.93 -10.49 8.48
C ILE A 384 10.96 -9.08 7.89
N ALA A 385 11.36 -8.12 8.72
CA ALA A 385 11.52 -6.74 8.27
C ALA A 385 12.61 -6.65 7.20
N GLN A 386 12.25 -6.16 6.02
CA GLN A 386 13.17 -6.00 4.92
C GLN A 386 13.58 -4.53 4.76
N VAL A 387 14.86 -4.29 4.55
CA VAL A 387 15.34 -2.95 4.18
C VAL A 387 15.00 -2.70 2.72
N LYS A 388 14.29 -1.60 2.46
CA LYS A 388 13.97 -1.12 1.11
C LYS A 388 14.98 -0.06 0.69
N GLY A 389 15.66 -0.29 -0.43
CA GLY A 389 16.59 0.68 -0.98
C GLY A 389 15.93 1.69 -1.91
N PRO A 390 16.72 2.66 -2.45
CA PRO A 390 16.16 3.80 -3.21
C PRO A 390 15.37 3.41 -4.46
N GLU A 391 15.75 2.34 -5.15
CA GLU A 391 15.15 1.89 -6.41
C GLU A 391 14.21 0.67 -6.23
N ASP A 392 13.87 0.28 -4.99
CA ASP A 392 13.12 -0.96 -4.73
C ASP A 392 11.82 -1.04 -5.56
N SER A 393 10.99 -0.01 -5.49
CA SER A 393 9.75 0.10 -6.27
C SER A 393 10.02 0.13 -7.79
N ASN A 394 11.04 0.85 -8.24
CA ASN A 394 11.39 0.90 -9.67
C ASN A 394 11.91 -0.44 -10.19
N ILE A 395 12.66 -1.18 -9.38
CA ILE A 395 13.13 -2.53 -9.73
C ILE A 395 11.91 -3.47 -9.88
N GLN A 396 10.99 -3.43 -8.92
CA GLN A 396 9.76 -4.22 -8.99
C GLN A 396 8.96 -3.91 -10.27
N ASP A 397 8.72 -2.62 -10.55
CA ASP A 397 7.81 -2.17 -11.60
C ASP A 397 8.45 -2.18 -13.00
N ASN A 398 9.72 -1.77 -13.10
CA ASN A 398 10.39 -1.51 -14.38
C ASN A 398 11.45 -2.56 -14.78
N VAL A 399 11.82 -3.46 -13.85
CA VAL A 399 12.72 -4.58 -14.16
C VAL A 399 11.92 -5.88 -14.24
N PHE A 400 11.37 -6.34 -13.12
CA PHE A 400 10.66 -7.63 -13.07
C PHE A 400 9.26 -7.57 -13.69
N GLY A 401 8.55 -6.45 -13.55
CA GLY A 401 7.23 -6.27 -14.13
C GLY A 401 7.16 -6.57 -15.62
N PRO A 402 7.97 -5.90 -16.48
CA PRO A 402 8.02 -6.17 -17.93
C PRO A 402 8.43 -7.60 -18.27
N VAL A 403 9.32 -8.22 -17.49
CA VAL A 403 9.71 -9.63 -17.68
C VAL A 403 8.49 -10.54 -17.49
N PHE A 404 7.72 -10.35 -16.40
CA PHE A 404 6.51 -11.14 -16.16
C PHE A 404 5.43 -10.92 -17.23
N ASP A 405 5.27 -9.70 -17.73
CA ASP A 405 4.32 -9.45 -18.83
C ASP A 405 4.69 -10.26 -20.08
N ARG A 406 5.97 -10.34 -20.42
CA ARG A 406 6.44 -11.14 -21.55
C ARG A 406 6.38 -12.64 -21.32
N VAL A 407 6.62 -13.09 -20.08
CA VAL A 407 6.43 -14.48 -19.66
C VAL A 407 4.96 -14.88 -19.81
N SER A 408 4.04 -14.09 -19.26
CA SER A 408 2.59 -14.36 -19.34
C SER A 408 2.04 -14.30 -20.77
N GLN A 409 2.71 -13.56 -21.69
CA GLN A 409 2.37 -13.54 -23.12
C GLN A 409 3.00 -14.70 -23.89
N GLY A 410 3.82 -15.54 -23.25
CA GLY A 410 4.53 -16.65 -23.88
C GLY A 410 5.70 -16.22 -24.78
N GLU A 411 6.18 -14.96 -24.65
CA GLU A 411 7.34 -14.47 -25.37
C GLU A 411 8.65 -14.95 -24.75
N ILE A 412 8.66 -15.17 -23.44
CA ILE A 412 9.75 -15.75 -22.67
C ILE A 412 9.23 -17.01 -22.00
N THR A 413 9.85 -18.15 -22.33
CA THR A 413 9.47 -19.48 -21.84
C THR A 413 10.60 -20.22 -21.12
N ASP A 414 11.69 -19.54 -20.87
CA ASP A 414 12.89 -20.09 -20.28
C ASP A 414 13.39 -19.20 -19.13
N GLY A 415 13.65 -19.80 -17.96
CA GLY A 415 14.01 -19.08 -16.75
C GLY A 415 15.33 -18.33 -16.85
N ASP A 416 16.34 -18.89 -17.52
CA ASP A 416 17.63 -18.22 -17.74
C ASP A 416 17.45 -16.99 -18.65
N THR A 417 16.64 -17.13 -19.70
CA THR A 417 16.28 -16.00 -20.59
C THR A 417 15.55 -14.89 -19.83
N ALA A 418 14.60 -15.25 -18.96
CA ALA A 418 13.89 -14.28 -18.12
C ALA A 418 14.84 -13.54 -17.17
N TRP A 419 15.77 -14.25 -16.56
CA TRP A 419 16.77 -13.66 -15.68
C TRP A 419 17.74 -12.74 -16.40
N ASP A 420 18.26 -13.16 -17.55
CA ASP A 420 19.15 -12.35 -18.37
C ASP A 420 18.48 -11.04 -18.82
N GLU A 421 17.18 -11.10 -19.18
CA GLU A 421 16.39 -9.91 -19.51
C GLU A 421 16.24 -8.98 -18.29
N ALA A 422 15.93 -9.52 -17.10
CA ALA A 422 15.86 -8.75 -15.88
C ALA A 422 17.19 -8.03 -15.56
N ILE A 423 18.32 -8.71 -15.74
CA ILE A 423 19.66 -8.09 -15.55
C ILE A 423 19.90 -6.99 -16.57
N VAL A 424 19.47 -7.15 -17.82
CA VAL A 424 19.58 -6.07 -18.84
C VAL A 424 18.78 -4.85 -18.43
N LEU A 425 17.52 -5.04 -17.98
CA LEU A 425 16.66 -3.94 -17.53
C LEU A 425 17.20 -3.28 -16.26
N LEU A 426 17.70 -4.08 -15.31
CA LEU A 426 18.35 -3.56 -14.10
C LEU A 426 19.52 -2.64 -14.45
N ASN A 427 20.41 -3.07 -15.33
CA ASN A 427 21.56 -2.27 -15.75
C ASN A 427 21.17 -0.98 -16.50
N GLN A 428 19.99 -0.94 -17.12
CA GLN A 428 19.46 0.30 -17.72
C GLN A 428 18.88 1.25 -16.67
N LEU A 429 18.34 0.70 -15.57
CA LEU A 429 17.75 1.49 -14.49
C LEU A 429 18.83 2.14 -13.62
N VAL A 430 19.89 1.39 -13.27
CA VAL A 430 20.90 1.83 -12.28
C VAL A 430 22.24 2.24 -12.89
N GLY A 431 22.45 2.09 -14.19
CA GLY A 431 23.66 2.44 -14.94
C GLY A 431 23.52 3.78 -15.60
#